data_a79b26af870675157a76f1037e49587a
#
_entry.id   a79b26af870675157a76f1037e49587a
#
_cell.length_a   1.000
_cell.length_b   1.000
_cell.length_c   1.000
_cell.angle_alpha   90.00
_cell.angle_beta   90.00
_cell.angle_gamma   90.00
#
_symmetry.space_group_name_H-M   'P 1'
#
loop_
_entity.id
_entity.type
_entity.pdbx_description
1 polymer ?
#
loop_
_entity_poly.entity_id
_entity_poly.type
_entity_poly.pdbx_seq_one_letter_code
_entity_poly.pdbx_strand_id
1 'polypeptide(L)'
;QNMKFENEFDAIFSNAALHWMTNPEKVMEGVARALKKGGRFVAETGCKGNVEKIENAIFETVEKHNLKAKKCWFFPTPEEKTKLLEKYGLKVKRMITFPRPTLLPTGIKGWLQTFSAPALANVPSEMHEKLIDEITEKVEKELERNENGQILADYVRLRFEAVK
;
A
#
# COMPACT_ATOMS: atom_id res chain seq x y z
N GLN A 1 -0.46 11.94 9.17
CA GLN A 1 0.35 11.57 10.35
C GLN A 1 0.31 12.64 11.45
N ASN A 2 -0.03 13.89 11.14
CA ASN A 2 -0.05 15.00 12.11
C ASN A 2 -1.47 15.53 12.34
N MET A 3 -2.45 14.65 12.50
CA MET A 3 -3.81 15.04 12.84
C MET A 3 -3.84 15.69 14.23
N LYS A 4 -4.57 16.80 14.38
CA LYS A 4 -4.69 17.55 15.64
C LYS A 4 -6.06 17.38 16.32
N PHE A 5 -6.95 16.59 15.70
CA PHE A 5 -8.29 16.30 16.22
C PHE A 5 -8.26 15.51 17.51
N GLU A 6 -9.20 15.77 18.41
CA GLU A 6 -9.30 15.09 19.71
C GLU A 6 -10.78 14.85 20.06
N ASN A 7 -11.19 13.56 20.08
CA ASN A 7 -12.55 13.14 20.41
C ASN A 7 -13.66 13.86 19.60
N GLU A 8 -13.42 14.05 18.30
CA GLU A 8 -14.33 14.82 17.43
C GLU A 8 -15.20 13.94 16.53
N PHE A 9 -14.74 12.74 16.18
CA PHE A 9 -15.39 11.92 15.15
C PHE A 9 -16.05 10.66 15.73
N ASP A 10 -17.26 10.38 15.28
CA ASP A 10 -17.97 9.13 15.56
C ASP A 10 -17.50 7.99 14.63
N ALA A 11 -16.93 8.35 13.47
CA ALA A 11 -16.34 7.41 12.54
C ALA A 11 -15.19 8.05 11.72
N ILE A 12 -14.17 7.24 11.43
CA ILE A 12 -13.10 7.58 10.49
C ILE A 12 -13.08 6.51 9.40
N PHE A 13 -12.98 6.94 8.15
CA PHE A 13 -12.88 6.07 6.99
C PHE A 13 -11.59 6.34 6.23
N SER A 14 -10.93 5.25 5.75
CA SER A 14 -9.76 5.36 4.89
C SER A 14 -9.80 4.29 3.82
N ASN A 15 -9.62 4.70 2.57
CA ASN A 15 -9.52 3.78 1.44
C ASN A 15 -8.22 4.01 0.66
N ALA A 16 -7.46 2.94 0.44
CA ALA A 16 -6.24 2.90 -0.36
C ALA A 16 -5.17 3.97 -0.02
N ALA A 17 -5.16 4.49 1.22
CA ALA A 17 -4.27 5.56 1.66
C ALA A 17 -3.24 5.12 2.72
N LEU A 18 -3.60 4.21 3.62
CA LEU A 18 -2.76 3.87 4.78
C LEU A 18 -1.40 3.29 4.42
N HIS A 19 -1.30 2.57 3.33
CA HIS A 19 -0.04 1.96 2.88
C HIS A 19 0.99 2.97 2.35
N TRP A 20 0.58 4.21 2.06
CA TRP A 20 1.48 5.31 1.72
C TRP A 20 2.08 6.01 2.94
N MET A 21 1.59 5.69 4.12
CA MET A 21 1.98 6.34 5.36
C MET A 21 3.07 5.52 6.05
N THR A 22 4.32 5.90 5.84
CA THR A 22 5.52 5.16 6.30
C THR A 22 5.74 5.19 7.81
N ASN A 23 4.94 5.98 8.57
CA ASN A 23 4.91 5.93 10.02
C ASN A 23 3.50 5.50 10.51
N PRO A 24 3.18 4.20 10.45
CA PRO A 24 1.86 3.69 10.81
C PRO A 24 1.51 3.89 12.29
N GLU A 25 2.49 3.96 13.17
CA GLU A 25 2.31 4.22 14.60
C GLU A 25 1.66 5.60 14.82
N LYS A 26 2.23 6.65 14.24
CA LYS A 26 1.67 8.02 14.33
C LYS A 26 0.29 8.14 13.70
N VAL A 27 0.01 7.33 12.68
CA VAL A 27 -1.32 7.32 12.07
C VAL A 27 -2.34 6.73 13.03
N MET A 28 -2.05 5.58 13.65
CA MET A 28 -2.97 4.93 14.58
C MET A 28 -3.16 5.76 15.85
N GLU A 29 -2.10 6.36 16.38
CA GLU A 29 -2.19 7.33 17.49
C GLU A 29 -3.14 8.48 17.15
N GLY A 30 -2.98 9.09 15.97
CA GLY A 30 -3.84 10.18 15.51
C GLY A 30 -5.29 9.77 15.32
N VAL A 31 -5.55 8.58 14.75
CA VAL A 31 -6.91 8.02 14.59
C VAL A 31 -7.55 7.76 15.95
N ALA A 32 -6.83 7.10 16.86
CA ALA A 32 -7.35 6.81 18.20
C ALA A 32 -7.66 8.09 18.99
N ARG A 33 -6.82 9.12 18.90
CA ARG A 33 -7.07 10.42 19.53
C ARG A 33 -8.29 11.12 18.93
N ALA A 34 -8.43 11.11 17.61
CA ALA A 34 -9.50 11.83 16.89
C ALA A 34 -10.88 11.20 17.08
N LEU A 35 -10.95 9.87 17.28
CA LEU A 35 -12.22 9.18 17.54
C LEU A 35 -12.76 9.45 18.93
N LYS A 36 -14.08 9.65 19.03
CA LYS A 36 -14.83 9.60 20.30
C LYS A 36 -14.80 8.17 20.86
N LYS A 37 -15.05 8.04 22.18
CA LYS A 37 -15.28 6.74 22.82
C LYS A 37 -16.44 6.00 22.14
N GLY A 38 -16.24 4.76 21.74
CA GLY A 38 -17.21 3.98 20.95
C GLY A 38 -17.20 4.31 19.44
N GLY A 39 -16.40 5.28 19.00
CA GLY A 39 -16.22 5.60 17.59
C GLY A 39 -15.51 4.49 16.81
N ARG A 40 -15.84 4.37 15.52
CA ARG A 40 -15.32 3.29 14.65
C ARG A 40 -14.29 3.79 13.63
N PHE A 41 -13.31 2.96 13.36
CA PHE A 41 -12.37 3.13 12.26
C PHE A 41 -12.57 2.02 11.24
N VAL A 42 -12.94 2.39 10.01
CA VAL A 42 -13.12 1.45 8.89
C VAL A 42 -12.10 1.79 7.82
N ALA A 43 -11.36 0.79 7.36
CA ALA A 43 -10.40 1.04 6.28
C ALA A 43 -10.20 -0.16 5.36
N GLU A 44 -9.81 0.16 4.11
CA GLU A 44 -9.22 -0.78 3.17
C GLU A 44 -7.82 -0.29 2.77
N THR A 45 -6.84 -1.20 2.79
CA THR A 45 -5.43 -0.90 2.48
C THR A 45 -4.77 -2.08 1.79
N GLY A 46 -3.56 -1.91 1.28
CA GLY A 46 -2.73 -3.03 0.85
C GLY A 46 -2.32 -3.90 2.04
N CYS A 47 -2.23 -5.20 1.81
CA CYS A 47 -1.78 -6.22 2.74
C CYS A 47 -0.45 -6.81 2.26
N LYS A 48 0.23 -7.60 3.06
CA LYS A 48 1.37 -8.40 2.63
C LYS A 48 1.04 -9.16 1.34
N GLY A 49 1.91 -9.11 0.35
CA GLY A 49 1.70 -9.66 -0.99
C GLY A 49 1.04 -8.68 -1.99
N ASN A 50 0.61 -7.48 -1.54
CA ASN A 50 0.02 -6.48 -2.42
C ASN A 50 1.05 -5.92 -3.39
N VAL A 51 0.80 -6.05 -4.70
CA VAL A 51 1.71 -5.67 -5.80
C VAL A 51 3.15 -6.19 -5.62
N GLU A 52 3.27 -7.37 -5.03
CA GLU A 52 4.55 -7.94 -4.64
C GLU A 52 5.46 -8.20 -5.85
N LYS A 53 4.90 -8.67 -6.96
CA LYS A 53 5.65 -8.87 -8.21
C LYS A 53 6.21 -7.55 -8.74
N ILE A 54 5.39 -6.49 -8.70
CA ILE A 54 5.80 -5.16 -9.14
C ILE A 54 6.85 -4.58 -8.19
N GLU A 55 6.63 -4.68 -6.87
CA GLU A 55 7.56 -4.18 -5.85
C GLU A 55 8.93 -4.87 -5.97
N ASN A 56 8.95 -6.20 -6.07
CA ASN A 56 10.16 -6.98 -6.25
C ASN A 56 10.89 -6.59 -7.54
N ALA A 57 10.18 -6.45 -8.66
CA ALA A 57 10.78 -6.05 -9.92
C ALA A 57 11.43 -4.66 -9.84
N ILE A 58 10.82 -3.71 -9.12
CA ILE A 58 11.41 -2.38 -8.88
C ILE A 58 12.74 -2.54 -8.12
N PHE A 59 12.74 -3.26 -6.98
CA PHE A 59 13.95 -3.41 -6.16
C PHE A 59 15.06 -4.13 -6.90
N GLU A 60 14.77 -5.25 -7.54
CA GLU A 60 15.75 -6.06 -8.26
C GLU A 60 16.32 -5.32 -9.48
N THR A 61 15.50 -4.59 -10.24
CA THR A 61 15.98 -3.83 -11.40
C THR A 61 16.88 -2.67 -10.95
N VAL A 62 16.49 -1.93 -9.91
CA VAL A 62 17.29 -0.82 -9.39
C VAL A 62 18.63 -1.32 -8.83
N GLU A 63 18.63 -2.46 -8.10
CA GLU A 63 19.83 -3.08 -7.55
C GLU A 63 20.81 -3.56 -8.64
N LYS A 64 20.30 -4.11 -9.75
CA LYS A 64 21.09 -4.51 -10.91
C LYS A 64 21.93 -3.36 -11.49
N HIS A 65 21.45 -2.13 -11.34
CA HIS A 65 22.20 -0.93 -11.74
C HIS A 65 23.09 -0.35 -10.62
N ASN A 66 23.34 -1.11 -9.54
CA ASN A 66 24.09 -0.67 -8.35
C ASN A 66 23.46 0.55 -7.65
N LEU A 67 22.15 0.72 -7.76
CA LEU A 67 21.36 1.77 -7.12
C LEU A 67 20.49 1.18 -6.00
N LYS A 68 19.85 2.05 -5.20
CA LYS A 68 18.97 1.62 -4.11
C LYS A 68 17.58 2.24 -4.24
N ALA A 69 16.58 1.41 -4.47
CA ALA A 69 15.18 1.82 -4.36
C ALA A 69 14.82 2.07 -2.88
N LYS A 70 13.88 2.99 -2.68
CA LYS A 70 13.37 3.32 -1.34
C LYS A 70 12.10 2.52 -1.05
N LYS A 71 12.04 1.86 0.12
CA LYS A 71 10.79 1.26 0.58
C LYS A 71 9.80 2.39 0.91
N CYS A 72 8.71 2.46 0.17
CA CYS A 72 7.73 3.55 0.24
C CYS A 72 6.32 3.09 0.59
N TRP A 73 6.08 1.78 0.68
CA TRP A 73 4.79 1.22 1.07
C TRP A 73 4.90 0.43 2.37
N PHE A 74 3.81 0.43 3.13
CA PHE A 74 3.63 -0.40 4.31
C PHE A 74 2.46 -1.36 4.08
N PHE A 75 2.80 -2.62 3.81
CA PHE A 75 1.85 -3.70 3.58
C PHE A 75 1.91 -4.70 4.75
N PRO A 76 1.17 -4.46 5.84
CA PRO A 76 1.19 -5.33 7.01
C PRO A 76 0.45 -6.63 6.78
N THR A 77 0.79 -7.67 7.55
CA THR A 77 -0.09 -8.82 7.73
C THR A 77 -1.31 -8.46 8.58
N PRO A 78 -2.39 -9.28 8.59
CA PRO A 78 -3.52 -9.08 9.49
C PRO A 78 -3.11 -9.01 10.97
N GLU A 79 -2.17 -9.88 11.38
CA GLU A 79 -1.67 -9.95 12.75
C GLU A 79 -0.90 -8.68 13.14
N GLU A 80 -0.03 -8.19 12.25
CA GLU A 80 0.71 -6.95 12.47
C GLU A 80 -0.24 -5.75 12.57
N LYS A 81 -1.27 -5.70 11.68
CA LYS A 81 -2.27 -4.64 11.71
C LYS A 81 -3.12 -4.70 12.97
N THR A 82 -3.53 -5.89 13.41
CA THR A 82 -4.29 -6.09 14.65
C THR A 82 -3.51 -5.59 15.85
N LYS A 83 -2.25 -6.03 16.01
CA LYS A 83 -1.37 -5.58 17.10
C LYS A 83 -1.20 -4.08 17.11
N LEU A 84 -1.04 -3.48 15.93
CA LEU A 84 -0.89 -2.03 15.79
C LEU A 84 -2.16 -1.28 16.19
N LEU A 85 -3.34 -1.75 15.82
CA LEU A 85 -4.63 -1.16 16.21
C LEU A 85 -4.86 -1.27 17.73
N GLU A 86 -4.66 -2.46 18.29
CA GLU A 86 -4.89 -2.74 19.71
C GLU A 86 -3.93 -1.98 20.63
N LYS A 87 -2.67 -1.79 20.21
CA LYS A 87 -1.69 -0.95 20.91
C LYS A 87 -2.21 0.47 21.19
N TYR A 88 -3.06 1.00 20.31
CA TYR A 88 -3.65 2.33 20.44
C TYR A 88 -5.11 2.30 20.92
N GLY A 89 -5.55 1.18 21.52
CA GLY A 89 -6.89 1.04 22.10
C GLY A 89 -8.02 0.88 21.07
N LEU A 90 -7.70 0.53 19.85
CA LEU A 90 -8.68 0.26 18.78
C LEU A 90 -8.96 -1.24 18.71
N LYS A 91 -10.06 -1.70 19.30
CA LYS A 91 -10.46 -3.12 19.32
C LYS A 91 -10.97 -3.57 17.95
N VAL A 92 -10.30 -4.51 17.34
CA VAL A 92 -10.70 -5.07 16.04
C VAL A 92 -12.02 -5.85 16.17
N LYS A 93 -13.00 -5.48 15.36
CA LYS A 93 -14.31 -6.14 15.23
C LYS A 93 -14.37 -7.06 14.03
N ARG A 94 -13.74 -6.66 12.94
CA ARG A 94 -13.68 -7.41 11.70
C ARG A 94 -12.36 -7.16 10.99
N MET A 95 -11.76 -8.20 10.44
CA MET A 95 -10.58 -8.11 9.58
C MET A 95 -10.62 -9.22 8.55
N ILE A 96 -10.47 -8.86 7.28
CA ILE A 96 -10.44 -9.80 6.17
C ILE A 96 -9.33 -9.42 5.20
N THR A 97 -8.71 -10.41 4.60
CA THR A 97 -7.81 -10.25 3.46
C THR A 97 -8.39 -10.96 2.25
N PHE A 98 -8.14 -10.41 1.09
CA PHE A 98 -8.58 -11.02 -0.16
C PHE A 98 -7.69 -10.56 -1.32
N PRO A 99 -7.42 -11.47 -2.29
CA PRO A 99 -6.81 -11.07 -3.56
C PRO A 99 -7.80 -10.18 -4.32
N ARG A 100 -7.26 -9.17 -4.97
CA ARG A 100 -8.04 -8.26 -5.81
C ARG A 100 -7.29 -7.98 -7.12
N PRO A 101 -7.14 -9.00 -7.99
CA PRO A 101 -6.53 -8.77 -9.30
C PRO A 101 -7.21 -7.58 -9.98
N THR A 102 -6.42 -6.60 -10.39
CA THR A 102 -6.96 -5.33 -10.89
C THR A 102 -6.43 -5.06 -12.28
N LEU A 103 -7.36 -4.87 -13.22
CA LEU A 103 -7.02 -4.45 -14.58
C LEU A 103 -6.27 -3.13 -14.57
N LEU A 104 -5.19 -3.07 -15.35
CA LEU A 104 -4.41 -1.85 -15.56
C LEU A 104 -4.74 -1.25 -16.94
N PRO A 105 -5.63 -0.26 -17.03
CA PRO A 105 -6.03 0.30 -18.32
C PRO A 105 -4.88 0.95 -19.10
N THR A 106 -3.89 1.49 -18.37
CA THR A 106 -2.68 2.12 -18.93
C THR A 106 -1.47 1.18 -18.97
N GLY A 107 -1.68 -0.12 -18.69
CA GLY A 107 -0.62 -1.10 -18.57
C GLY A 107 0.32 -0.87 -17.38
N ILE A 108 1.35 -1.70 -17.27
CA ILE A 108 2.37 -1.61 -16.20
C ILE A 108 3.15 -0.31 -16.29
N LYS A 109 3.52 0.13 -17.49
CA LYS A 109 4.28 1.39 -17.64
C LYS A 109 3.52 2.58 -17.06
N GLY A 110 2.23 2.72 -17.34
CA GLY A 110 1.39 3.78 -16.80
C GLY A 110 1.21 3.67 -15.27
N TRP A 111 1.12 2.44 -14.73
CA TRP A 111 1.11 2.21 -13.30
C TRP A 111 2.42 2.67 -12.63
N LEU A 112 3.56 2.28 -13.19
CA LEU A 112 4.88 2.67 -12.69
C LEU A 112 5.09 4.18 -12.73
N GLN A 113 4.73 4.84 -13.84
CA GLN A 113 4.79 6.30 -13.97
C GLN A 113 3.97 7.02 -12.90
N THR A 114 2.85 6.42 -12.47
CA THR A 114 1.96 7.01 -11.46
C THR A 114 2.45 6.78 -10.04
N PHE A 115 2.96 5.57 -9.74
CA PHE A 115 3.14 5.13 -8.36
C PHE A 115 4.58 4.84 -7.94
N SER A 116 5.53 4.71 -8.88
CA SER A 116 6.92 4.33 -8.53
C SER A 116 7.80 5.50 -8.07
N ALA A 117 7.41 6.74 -8.30
CA ALA A 117 8.22 7.91 -7.98
C ALA A 117 8.77 7.93 -6.53
N PRO A 118 8.00 7.58 -5.48
CA PRO A 118 8.55 7.49 -4.13
C PRO A 118 9.58 6.37 -3.95
N ALA A 119 9.44 5.25 -4.68
CA ALA A 119 10.41 4.15 -4.65
C ALA A 119 11.73 4.53 -5.36
N LEU A 120 11.65 5.33 -6.41
CA LEU A 120 12.78 5.82 -7.19
C LEU A 120 13.37 7.13 -6.67
N ALA A 121 12.93 7.65 -5.52
CA ALA A 121 13.35 8.94 -4.99
C ALA A 121 14.86 9.09 -4.75
N ASN A 122 15.60 7.98 -4.59
CA ASN A 122 17.05 7.97 -4.42
C ASN A 122 17.81 7.62 -5.72
N VAL A 123 17.10 7.51 -6.83
CA VAL A 123 17.64 7.16 -8.16
C VAL A 123 17.78 8.43 -8.98
N PRO A 124 18.91 8.62 -9.71
CA PRO A 124 19.06 9.75 -10.62
C PRO A 124 17.92 9.84 -11.63
N SER A 125 17.38 11.03 -11.83
CA SER A 125 16.17 11.24 -12.66
C SER A 125 16.35 10.82 -14.12
N GLU A 126 17.56 10.96 -14.66
CA GLU A 126 17.93 10.52 -16.01
C GLU A 126 17.84 9.00 -16.22
N MET A 127 17.83 8.23 -15.13
CA MET A 127 17.69 6.77 -15.16
C MET A 127 16.23 6.31 -15.09
N HIS A 128 15.29 7.18 -14.67
CA HIS A 128 13.92 6.77 -14.36
C HIS A 128 13.21 6.12 -15.54
N GLU A 129 13.26 6.73 -16.72
CA GLU A 129 12.58 6.19 -17.91
C GLU A 129 13.12 4.82 -18.30
N LYS A 130 14.44 4.69 -18.34
CA LYS A 130 15.11 3.41 -18.63
C LYS A 130 14.71 2.32 -17.63
N LEU A 131 14.73 2.63 -16.34
CA LEU A 131 14.35 1.66 -15.30
C LEU A 131 12.87 1.29 -15.39
N ILE A 132 11.98 2.26 -15.65
CA ILE A 132 10.55 1.99 -15.85
C ILE A 132 10.34 1.02 -17.02
N ASP A 133 11.06 1.19 -18.11
CA ASP A 133 10.97 0.27 -19.26
C ASP A 133 11.46 -1.12 -18.92
N GLU A 134 12.63 -1.26 -18.29
CA GLU A 134 13.17 -2.55 -17.85
C GLU A 134 12.24 -3.25 -16.84
N ILE A 135 11.69 -2.51 -15.88
CA ILE A 135 10.72 -3.04 -14.91
C ILE A 135 9.44 -3.49 -15.61
N THR A 136 8.95 -2.69 -16.57
CA THR A 136 7.76 -3.03 -17.36
C THR A 136 7.94 -4.38 -18.06
N GLU A 137 9.01 -4.54 -18.83
CA GLU A 137 9.30 -5.78 -19.55
C GLU A 137 9.40 -7.01 -18.63
N LYS A 138 9.96 -6.83 -17.43
CA LYS A 138 10.06 -7.90 -16.44
C LYS A 138 8.71 -8.28 -15.88
N VAL A 139 7.95 -7.31 -15.39
CA VAL A 139 6.65 -7.51 -14.72
C VAL A 139 5.59 -8.05 -15.68
N GLU A 140 5.60 -7.64 -16.94
CA GLU A 140 4.66 -8.15 -17.95
C GLU A 140 4.75 -9.65 -18.19
N LYS A 141 5.89 -10.28 -17.90
CA LYS A 141 6.10 -11.72 -18.01
C LYS A 141 5.61 -12.49 -16.78
N GLU A 142 5.46 -11.82 -15.65
CA GLU A 142 5.15 -12.44 -14.36
C GLU A 142 3.70 -12.27 -13.94
N LEU A 143 3.04 -11.21 -14.40
CA LEU A 143 1.64 -10.93 -14.04
C LEU A 143 0.65 -11.75 -14.85
N GLU A 144 -0.46 -12.06 -14.18
CA GLU A 144 -1.59 -12.76 -14.81
C GLU A 144 -2.28 -11.87 -15.85
N ARG A 145 -2.93 -12.53 -16.82
CA ARG A 145 -3.76 -11.87 -17.81
C ARG A 145 -5.19 -12.39 -17.71
N ASN A 146 -6.14 -11.51 -17.97
CA ASN A 146 -7.54 -11.92 -18.10
C ASN A 146 -7.79 -12.63 -19.46
N GLU A 147 -9.03 -13.05 -19.68
CA GLU A 147 -9.48 -13.75 -20.91
C GLU A 147 -9.21 -12.94 -22.20
N ASN A 148 -9.14 -11.62 -22.09
CA ASN A 148 -8.84 -10.71 -23.19
C ASN A 148 -7.33 -10.41 -23.35
N GLY A 149 -6.46 -11.11 -22.62
CA GLY A 149 -5.02 -10.91 -22.66
C GLY A 149 -4.51 -9.66 -21.91
N GLN A 150 -5.38 -8.96 -21.17
CA GLN A 150 -5.03 -7.74 -20.45
C GLN A 150 -4.40 -8.07 -19.11
N ILE A 151 -3.38 -7.31 -18.71
CA ILE A 151 -2.61 -7.52 -17.49
C ILE A 151 -3.43 -7.16 -16.25
N LEU A 152 -3.37 -8.05 -15.26
CA LEU A 152 -3.95 -7.88 -13.94
C LEU A 152 -2.84 -7.65 -12.91
N ALA A 153 -2.83 -6.52 -12.25
CA ALA A 153 -1.94 -6.30 -11.11
C ALA A 153 -2.34 -7.15 -9.91
N ASP A 154 -1.35 -7.68 -9.20
CA ASP A 154 -1.46 -8.60 -8.09
C ASP A 154 -1.81 -7.91 -6.77
N TYR A 155 -2.92 -7.15 -6.75
CA TYR A 155 -3.37 -6.51 -5.51
C TYR A 155 -3.86 -7.52 -4.48
N VAL A 156 -3.42 -7.34 -3.22
CA VAL A 156 -3.97 -8.02 -2.05
C VAL A 156 -4.45 -6.96 -1.06
N ARG A 157 -5.71 -7.03 -0.66
CA ARG A 157 -6.33 -6.03 0.21
C ARG A 157 -6.58 -6.57 1.60
N LEU A 158 -6.41 -5.68 2.57
CA LEU A 158 -6.79 -5.83 3.97
C LEU A 158 -7.92 -4.84 4.23
N ARG A 159 -9.07 -5.35 4.62
CA ARG A 159 -10.22 -4.53 5.06
C ARG A 159 -10.51 -4.83 6.52
N PHE A 160 -10.72 -3.78 7.30
CA PHE A 160 -10.99 -3.94 8.73
C PHE A 160 -11.96 -2.89 9.27
N GLU A 161 -12.58 -3.25 10.39
CA GLU A 161 -13.31 -2.37 11.28
C GLU A 161 -12.74 -2.54 12.69
N ALA A 162 -12.45 -1.40 13.35
CA ALA A 162 -12.03 -1.36 14.74
C ALA A 162 -12.81 -0.28 15.49
N VAL A 163 -12.96 -0.42 16.81
CA VAL A 163 -13.73 0.49 17.69
C VAL A 163 -12.85 0.94 18.84
N LYS A 164 -12.91 2.24 19.16
CA LYS A 164 -12.23 2.85 20.31
C LYS A 164 -12.95 2.57 21.62
#